data_2368c1489ed91219aa9cf76e6bbbdcae
#
_entry.id   2368c1489ed91219aa9cf76e6bbbdcae
#
_cell.length_a   1.000
_cell.length_b   1.000
_cell.length_c   1.000
_cell.angle_alpha   90.00
_cell.angle_beta   90.00
_cell.angle_gamma   90.00
#
_symmetry.space_group_name_H-M   'P 1'
#
loop_
_entity.id
_entity.type
_entity.pdbx_description
1 polymer ?
#
loop_
_entity_poly.entity_id
_entity_poly.type
_entity_poly.pdbx_seq_one_letter_code
_entity_poly.pdbx_strand_id
1 'polypeptide(L)'
;NSSTIQDHEAQLYSGGIPERFLITDFITLLNEGDNILTIQAHNISSGSSDFTIIPFLSAVFLSPTNAGIEPPIILGLTTNNLHTNFKISSGLETLNLSNPSETIVHQITAEDLPPNTSIGVSVSSGAMVHYLETSPGFVNSSNEYLGIVQSELIFSHEGGLVDGPINLILSGNTSTEVIRYAIGGEEPTESSELYSNPIQLNENTTIRAQIFLENYLPSPVYTKSYITNATHEIDLMLLSTAPDNFFDEDTGIYVFGPDGTYDPIMPYFGANFWEDWERPVHFSFHENATDNFAEFNAGIKIFGGWSRGQNDQRSLSLFVRGQYGDSKFKHAFFNQLTYDKFQALVLRNSGQDWMRSSMKDIMLTSLMRGSGLDFQEHNPVATYINSEYWGMYNLREKINEHMLASKHNIDAEDITLLTNNAEEIEGSNEEYNQLINYISATDLSIDSNFEYIEQQIDLKEYALYQASNIFFNNTDWPGNNIKFWKHPAGKWRWIMYDTDFGFGPFWMPDNYDQNTLSFALYPNGTEWPNPSWSTLLFRNLITNIGFRNRFINRYADELNSRFLPDNIKNHIDHIYSTIEPEINAHYQRWGSDSS
;
A
#
# COMPACT_ATOMS: atom_id res chain seq x y z
N ASN A 1 -10.86 1.51 43.98
CA ASN A 1 -11.59 0.83 44.97
C ASN A 1 -12.68 -0.09 44.47
N SER A 2 -12.61 -0.85 43.58
CA SER A 2 -13.58 -1.91 43.48
C SER A 2 -12.87 -3.22 43.25
N SER A 3 -13.13 -4.04 44.07
CA SER A 3 -12.69 -5.39 44.19
C SER A 3 -13.36 -6.34 43.18
N THR A 4 -13.88 -5.91 42.13
CA THR A 4 -14.40 -6.77 41.07
C THR A 4 -13.48 -6.68 39.88
N ILE A 5 -12.50 -7.53 39.85
CA ILE A 5 -11.93 -8.03 38.61
C ILE A 5 -13.11 -8.67 37.89
N GLN A 6 -13.70 -7.98 36.97
CA GLN A 6 -14.66 -8.61 36.06
C GLN A 6 -13.83 -9.34 35.00
N ASP A 7 -14.16 -10.62 34.81
CA ASP A 7 -13.75 -11.38 33.64
C ASP A 7 -14.36 -10.67 32.41
N HIS A 8 -13.62 -9.77 31.84
CA HIS A 8 -13.96 -9.18 30.54
C HIS A 8 -12.70 -9.19 29.69
N GLU A 9 -12.92 -9.54 28.47
CA GLU A 9 -11.92 -9.53 27.43
C GLU A 9 -11.67 -8.10 26.94
N ALA A 10 -10.41 -7.71 26.78
CA ALA A 10 -10.06 -6.51 26.06
C ALA A 10 -10.42 -6.70 24.58
N GLN A 11 -11.10 -5.73 24.00
CA GLN A 11 -11.33 -5.75 22.56
C GLN A 11 -10.01 -5.52 21.83
N LEU A 12 -9.80 -6.29 20.76
CA LEU A 12 -8.64 -6.12 19.91
C LEU A 12 -8.67 -4.71 19.30
N TYR A 13 -7.62 -3.92 19.53
CA TYR A 13 -7.49 -2.63 18.86
C TYR A 13 -7.07 -2.87 17.40
N SER A 14 -7.99 -2.63 16.48
CA SER A 14 -7.79 -2.82 15.04
C SER A 14 -7.39 -1.54 14.29
N GLY A 15 -7.01 -0.48 15.01
CA GLY A 15 -6.73 0.83 14.47
C GLY A 15 -7.89 1.83 14.70
N GLY A 16 -7.68 3.08 14.34
CA GLY A 16 -8.66 4.14 14.53
C GLY A 16 -8.46 4.96 15.81
N ILE A 17 -9.51 5.64 16.26
CA ILE A 17 -9.45 6.46 17.49
C ILE A 17 -9.45 5.54 18.71
N PRO A 18 -8.49 5.68 19.66
CA PRO A 18 -8.44 4.87 20.87
C PRO A 18 -9.74 4.95 21.69
N GLU A 19 -10.09 3.85 22.33
CA GLU A 19 -11.25 3.80 23.22
C GLU A 19 -11.10 4.85 24.33
N ARG A 20 -12.15 5.65 24.55
CA ARG A 20 -12.13 6.77 25.50
C ARG A 20 -12.90 6.44 26.76
N PHE A 21 -12.20 6.46 27.89
CA PHE A 21 -12.79 6.34 29.22
C PHE A 21 -12.83 7.71 29.91
N LEU A 22 -14.04 8.20 30.24
CA LEU A 22 -14.19 9.42 31.01
C LEU A 22 -14.01 9.12 32.51
N ILE A 23 -12.95 9.66 33.07
CA ILE A 23 -12.67 9.55 34.52
C ILE A 23 -12.95 10.86 35.29
N THR A 24 -13.71 11.76 34.69
CA THR A 24 -14.06 13.07 35.25
C THR A 24 -14.76 12.96 36.63
N ASP A 25 -15.54 11.91 36.85
CA ASP A 25 -16.23 11.68 38.12
C ASP A 25 -15.27 11.36 39.27
N PHE A 26 -14.03 11.03 38.98
CA PHE A 26 -12.99 10.69 39.94
C PHE A 26 -11.98 11.83 40.16
N ILE A 27 -12.17 13.00 39.56
CA ILE A 27 -11.24 14.13 39.64
C ILE A 27 -11.05 14.61 41.10
N THR A 28 -12.06 14.39 41.93
CA THR A 28 -12.01 14.74 43.36
C THR A 28 -11.10 13.82 44.18
N LEU A 29 -10.63 12.71 43.59
CA LEU A 29 -9.68 11.82 44.23
C LEU A 29 -8.22 12.23 44.00
N LEU A 30 -7.98 13.17 43.09
CA LEU A 30 -6.63 13.68 42.82
C LEU A 30 -6.16 14.55 44.00
N ASN A 31 -4.91 14.33 44.39
CA ASN A 31 -4.26 15.10 45.44
C ASN A 31 -3.27 16.09 44.82
N GLU A 32 -2.94 17.14 45.57
CA GLU A 32 -1.81 18.00 45.21
C GLU A 32 -0.51 17.18 45.31
N GLY A 33 0.28 17.17 44.24
CA GLY A 33 1.48 16.36 44.09
C GLY A 33 1.27 15.08 43.23
N ASP A 34 2.01 14.04 43.52
CA ASP A 34 2.01 12.82 42.71
C ASP A 34 0.73 12.01 42.87
N ASN A 35 0.16 11.59 41.73
CA ASN A 35 -1.00 10.71 41.66
C ASN A 35 -0.62 9.50 40.78
N ILE A 36 -1.07 8.32 41.17
CA ILE A 36 -0.80 7.08 40.44
C ILE A 36 -2.10 6.59 39.79
N LEU A 37 -2.07 6.46 38.46
CA LEU A 37 -3.10 5.77 37.70
C LEU A 37 -2.64 4.35 37.43
N THR A 38 -3.41 3.37 37.90
CA THR A 38 -3.14 1.95 37.61
C THR A 38 -4.15 1.46 36.58
N ILE A 39 -3.63 0.87 35.51
CA ILE A 39 -4.42 0.28 34.43
C ILE A 39 -4.18 -1.23 34.46
N GLN A 40 -5.26 -2.00 34.53
CA GLN A 40 -5.20 -3.46 34.44
C GLN A 40 -5.80 -3.88 33.11
N ALA A 41 -5.02 -4.58 32.32
CA ALA A 41 -5.46 -5.16 31.06
C ALA A 41 -5.48 -6.69 31.16
N HIS A 42 -6.39 -7.31 30.45
CA HIS A 42 -6.58 -8.76 30.42
C HIS A 42 -6.46 -9.25 28.98
N ASN A 43 -5.77 -10.35 28.81
CA ASN A 43 -5.72 -11.05 27.53
C ASN A 43 -6.75 -12.17 27.51
N ILE A 44 -7.25 -12.53 26.34
CA ILE A 44 -8.25 -13.59 26.13
C ILE A 44 -7.78 -14.95 26.66
N SER A 45 -6.49 -15.20 26.57
CA SER A 45 -5.87 -16.43 27.09
C SER A 45 -4.40 -16.23 27.44
N SER A 46 -3.86 -17.10 28.23
CA SER A 46 -2.43 -17.11 28.60
C SER A 46 -1.49 -17.43 27.41
N GLY A 47 -2.03 -17.89 26.31
CA GLY A 47 -1.28 -18.23 25.09
C GLY A 47 -1.43 -17.21 23.95
N SER A 48 -2.20 -16.15 24.13
CA SER A 48 -2.32 -15.08 23.14
C SER A 48 -1.07 -14.21 23.14
N SER A 49 -0.51 -13.94 21.96
CA SER A 49 0.73 -13.17 21.76
C SER A 49 0.50 -11.69 21.45
N ASP A 50 -0.73 -11.26 21.35
CA ASP A 50 -1.14 -9.96 20.82
C ASP A 50 -1.63 -8.96 21.89
N PHE A 51 -1.02 -9.06 23.07
CA PHE A 51 -1.35 -8.19 24.19
C PHE A 51 -0.51 -6.90 24.15
N THR A 52 -1.14 -5.81 23.76
CA THR A 52 -0.53 -4.46 23.80
C THR A 52 -1.48 -3.47 24.46
N ILE A 53 -0.96 -2.64 25.36
CA ILE A 53 -1.69 -1.53 25.93
C ILE A 53 -0.83 -0.26 25.84
N ILE A 54 -1.36 0.78 25.19
CA ILE A 54 -0.72 2.10 25.09
C ILE A 54 -1.67 3.14 25.70
N PRO A 55 -1.53 3.45 26.99
CA PRO A 55 -2.43 4.38 27.64
C PRO A 55 -2.03 5.83 27.39
N PHE A 56 -3.02 6.66 27.11
CA PHE A 56 -2.88 8.12 27.09
C PHE A 56 -3.76 8.71 28.18
N LEU A 57 -3.20 9.61 28.98
CA LEU A 57 -3.96 10.40 29.95
C LEU A 57 -4.00 11.84 29.49
N SER A 58 -5.18 12.40 29.26
CA SER A 58 -5.37 13.80 28.93
C SER A 58 -6.26 14.50 29.96
N ALA A 59 -5.99 15.77 30.20
CA ALA A 59 -6.78 16.61 31.10
C ALA A 59 -7.13 17.92 30.39
N VAL A 60 -8.36 18.40 30.61
CA VAL A 60 -8.82 19.72 30.15
C VAL A 60 -8.81 20.67 31.35
N PHE A 61 -8.08 21.75 31.22
CA PHE A 61 -8.02 22.80 32.24
C PHE A 61 -8.92 23.96 31.86
N LEU A 62 -9.72 24.43 32.79
CA LEU A 62 -10.61 25.61 32.57
C LEU A 62 -9.82 26.92 32.44
N SER A 63 -8.63 26.98 33.02
CA SER A 63 -7.74 28.16 32.97
C SER A 63 -6.28 27.66 33.00
N PRO A 64 -5.69 27.28 31.85
CA PRO A 64 -4.30 26.84 31.83
C PRO A 64 -3.35 28.02 32.09
N THR A 65 -2.41 27.82 33.01
CA THR A 65 -1.34 28.81 33.31
C THR A 65 -0.06 28.48 32.53
N ASN A 66 0.08 27.27 32.01
CA ASN A 66 1.20 26.84 31.17
C ASN A 66 0.64 25.95 30.04
N ALA A 67 1.24 26.05 28.86
CA ALA A 67 0.95 25.13 27.77
C ALA A 67 1.40 23.73 28.16
N GLY A 68 0.47 22.77 28.17
CA GLY A 68 0.78 21.37 28.27
C GLY A 68 1.37 20.85 26.94
N ILE A 69 1.83 19.61 26.93
CA ILE A 69 2.18 18.91 25.69
C ILE A 69 0.85 18.66 24.94
N GLU A 70 0.78 19.02 23.66
CA GLU A 70 -0.39 18.70 22.85
C GLU A 70 -0.60 17.19 22.80
N PRO A 71 -1.87 16.73 22.95
CA PRO A 71 -2.15 15.31 22.88
C PRO A 71 -1.88 14.79 21.46
N PRO A 72 -1.37 13.57 21.31
CA PRO A 72 -1.19 12.97 20.00
C PRO A 72 -2.45 12.99 19.15
N ILE A 73 -2.33 13.26 17.85
CA ILE A 73 -3.45 13.34 16.88
C ILE A 73 -4.34 12.10 16.91
N ILE A 74 -3.73 10.92 17.16
CA ILE A 74 -4.43 9.64 17.28
C ILE A 74 -5.55 9.63 18.34
N LEU A 75 -5.48 10.51 19.33
CA LEU A 75 -6.52 10.58 20.37
C LEU A 75 -7.83 11.22 19.91
N GLY A 76 -7.87 11.81 18.72
CA GLY A 76 -9.06 12.50 18.21
C GLY A 76 -9.57 13.61 19.15
N LEU A 77 -8.71 14.07 20.07
CA LEU A 77 -9.01 15.20 20.95
C LEU A 77 -8.83 16.45 20.10
N THR A 78 -9.87 16.84 19.40
CA THR A 78 -9.88 18.11 18.69
C THR A 78 -9.68 19.23 19.69
N THR A 79 -8.50 19.84 19.69
CA THR A 79 -8.43 21.26 19.93
C THR A 79 -9.43 21.90 18.97
N ASN A 80 -10.20 22.91 19.38
CA ASN A 80 -11.09 23.63 18.46
C ASN A 80 -10.28 24.41 17.43
N ASN A 81 -9.55 23.67 16.58
CA ASN A 81 -8.89 24.26 15.44
C ASN A 81 -9.96 24.72 14.48
N LEU A 82 -9.97 26.02 14.22
CA LEU A 82 -10.85 26.57 13.20
C LEU A 82 -10.59 25.85 11.90
N HIS A 83 -11.61 25.17 11.39
CA HIS A 83 -11.54 24.38 10.18
C HIS A 83 -12.53 24.93 9.15
N THR A 84 -12.08 25.09 7.92
CA THR A 84 -12.97 25.43 6.80
C THR A 84 -13.63 24.18 6.25
N ASN A 85 -14.82 24.32 5.70
CA ASN A 85 -15.56 23.24 5.04
C ASN A 85 -15.34 23.20 3.52
N PHE A 86 -14.32 23.87 3.04
CA PHE A 86 -13.93 23.87 1.63
C PHE A 86 -12.46 23.49 1.50
N LYS A 87 -12.10 22.99 0.33
CA LYS A 87 -10.73 22.69 -0.08
C LYS A 87 -10.23 23.78 -1.01
N ILE A 88 -8.93 24.02 -0.97
CA ILE A 88 -8.23 24.89 -1.92
C ILE A 88 -7.71 23.98 -3.03
N SER A 89 -8.02 24.30 -4.30
CA SER A 89 -7.47 23.58 -5.43
C SER A 89 -6.03 24.01 -5.71
N SER A 90 -5.27 23.13 -6.34
CA SER A 90 -3.97 23.48 -6.92
C SER A 90 -4.21 24.45 -8.08
N GLY A 91 -3.83 25.69 -7.90
CA GLY A 91 -4.02 26.76 -8.87
C GLY A 91 -4.23 28.10 -8.18
N LEU A 92 -4.30 29.16 -8.96
CA LEU A 92 -4.46 30.52 -8.46
C LEU A 92 -5.88 30.76 -7.91
N GLU A 93 -6.12 30.37 -6.69
CA GLU A 93 -7.34 30.70 -5.94
C GLU A 93 -7.09 31.81 -4.92
N THR A 94 -8.04 32.74 -4.80
CA THR A 94 -7.94 33.81 -3.83
C THR A 94 -8.78 33.53 -2.61
N LEU A 95 -8.13 33.45 -1.45
CA LEU A 95 -8.76 33.30 -0.15
C LEU A 95 -9.00 34.67 0.43
N ASN A 96 -10.23 34.96 0.80
CA ASN A 96 -10.64 36.20 1.43
C ASN A 96 -11.13 35.98 2.85
N LEU A 97 -10.55 36.68 3.81
CA LEU A 97 -11.10 36.80 5.16
C LEU A 97 -11.89 38.09 5.22
N SER A 98 -13.19 37.98 5.42
CA SER A 98 -14.09 39.16 5.54
C SER A 98 -14.62 39.30 6.97
N ASN A 99 -14.87 40.52 7.38
CA ASN A 99 -15.58 40.80 8.61
C ASN A 99 -17.11 40.57 8.43
N PRO A 100 -17.91 40.62 9.50
CA PRO A 100 -19.37 40.42 9.41
C PRO A 100 -20.11 41.43 8.50
N SER A 101 -19.47 42.53 8.11
CA SER A 101 -20.00 43.54 7.18
C SER A 101 -19.53 43.27 5.73
N GLU A 102 -19.04 42.07 5.45
CA GLU A 102 -18.54 41.63 4.14
C GLU A 102 -17.33 42.41 3.61
N THR A 103 -16.65 43.18 4.47
CA THR A 103 -15.43 43.89 4.10
C THR A 103 -14.26 42.93 4.21
N ILE A 104 -13.48 42.77 3.13
CA ILE A 104 -12.26 41.96 3.10
C ILE A 104 -11.23 42.61 4.05
N VAL A 105 -10.83 41.89 5.08
CA VAL A 105 -9.82 42.32 6.06
C VAL A 105 -8.46 41.72 5.81
N HIS A 106 -8.42 40.57 5.10
CA HIS A 106 -7.19 39.94 4.65
C HIS A 106 -7.47 39.13 3.37
N GLN A 107 -6.48 39.07 2.48
CA GLN A 107 -6.56 38.35 1.22
C GLN A 107 -5.23 37.65 0.94
N ILE A 108 -5.29 36.39 0.55
CA ILE A 108 -4.13 35.60 0.08
C ILE A 108 -4.52 34.94 -1.23
N THR A 109 -3.65 35.04 -2.23
CA THR A 109 -3.76 34.24 -3.44
C THR A 109 -2.94 32.98 -3.24
N ALA A 110 -3.58 31.81 -3.36
CA ALA A 110 -2.90 30.52 -3.34
C ALA A 110 -2.05 30.41 -4.61
N GLU A 111 -0.83 29.95 -4.43
CA GLU A 111 0.12 29.64 -5.50
C GLU A 111 0.28 28.12 -5.61
N ASP A 112 0.78 27.66 -6.73
CA ASP A 112 1.20 26.27 -6.87
C ASP A 112 2.53 26.07 -6.12
N LEU A 113 2.42 25.59 -4.90
CA LEU A 113 3.55 25.43 -3.98
C LEU A 113 4.15 24.03 -4.11
N PRO A 114 5.49 23.89 -4.02
CA PRO A 114 6.10 22.59 -3.82
C PRO A 114 5.51 21.87 -2.60
N PRO A 115 5.41 20.54 -2.61
CA PRO A 115 4.94 19.78 -1.47
C PRO A 115 5.69 20.15 -0.17
N ASN A 116 4.95 20.19 0.95
CA ASN A 116 5.47 20.51 2.29
C ASN A 116 6.03 21.94 2.46
N THR A 117 5.80 22.84 1.51
CA THR A 117 6.14 24.27 1.66
C THR A 117 4.91 25.10 1.98
N SER A 118 5.10 26.32 2.43
CA SER A 118 4.00 27.25 2.74
C SER A 118 4.33 28.68 2.33
N ILE A 119 3.27 29.48 2.20
CA ILE A 119 3.35 30.93 2.00
C ILE A 119 2.68 31.62 3.19
N GLY A 120 3.26 32.68 3.67
CA GLY A 120 2.72 33.40 4.82
C GLY A 120 3.32 34.79 4.99
N VAL A 121 2.79 35.52 5.95
CA VAL A 121 3.28 36.85 6.27
C VAL A 121 4.55 36.74 7.10
N SER A 122 5.60 37.45 6.68
CA SER A 122 6.84 37.59 7.45
C SER A 122 6.58 38.30 8.77
N VAL A 123 7.07 37.69 9.84
CA VAL A 123 6.97 38.28 11.19
C VAL A 123 7.83 39.57 11.30
N SER A 124 8.93 39.62 10.52
CA SER A 124 9.88 40.73 10.58
C SER A 124 9.51 41.90 9.67
N SER A 125 9.03 41.64 8.47
CA SER A 125 8.80 42.67 7.44
C SER A 125 7.32 42.92 7.13
N GLY A 126 6.41 42.00 7.49
CA GLY A 126 5.00 42.04 7.11
C GLY A 126 4.73 41.73 5.65
N ALA A 127 5.75 41.35 4.87
CA ALA A 127 5.61 40.95 3.48
C ALA A 127 5.17 39.48 3.37
N MET A 128 4.55 39.10 2.23
CA MET A 128 4.32 37.71 1.89
C MET A 128 5.63 37.07 1.46
N VAL A 129 5.95 35.94 2.09
CA VAL A 129 7.19 35.18 1.86
C VAL A 129 6.89 33.68 1.84
N HIS A 130 7.83 32.89 1.38
CA HIS A 130 7.74 31.44 1.34
C HIS A 130 8.53 30.81 2.49
N TYR A 131 8.11 29.61 2.89
CA TYR A 131 8.74 28.83 3.95
C TYR A 131 8.94 27.39 3.49
N LEU A 132 10.12 26.84 3.77
CA LEU A 132 10.43 25.43 3.50
C LEU A 132 9.67 24.48 4.43
N GLU A 133 9.32 24.96 5.62
CA GLU A 133 8.57 24.20 6.61
C GLU A 133 7.19 24.82 6.85
N THR A 134 6.22 23.96 7.10
CA THR A 134 4.87 24.39 7.49
C THR A 134 4.78 24.53 9.00
N SER A 135 4.06 25.52 9.50
CA SER A 135 3.91 25.81 10.95
C SER A 135 2.44 26.01 11.35
N PRO A 136 1.52 25.06 11.07
CA PRO A 136 0.10 25.23 11.36
C PRO A 136 -0.13 25.42 12.86
N GLY A 137 -0.79 26.53 13.24
CA GLY A 137 -1.04 26.87 14.62
C GLY A 137 0.11 27.55 15.39
N PHE A 138 1.26 27.70 14.78
CA PHE A 138 2.46 28.32 15.36
C PHE A 138 2.90 29.54 14.57
N VAL A 139 3.82 30.31 15.15
CA VAL A 139 4.45 31.46 14.47
C VAL A 139 5.34 30.93 13.35
N ASN A 140 5.29 31.58 12.18
CA ASN A 140 6.14 31.24 11.05
C ASN A 140 7.63 31.28 11.42
N SER A 141 8.41 30.42 10.76
CA SER A 141 9.87 30.37 10.90
C SER A 141 10.52 31.72 10.57
N SER A 142 11.74 31.93 11.05
CA SER A 142 12.57 33.06 10.62
C SER A 142 13.33 32.80 9.31
N ASN A 143 13.30 31.57 8.79
CA ASN A 143 13.90 31.20 7.51
C ASN A 143 12.92 31.54 6.39
N GLU A 144 13.03 32.75 5.87
CA GLU A 144 12.14 33.33 4.87
C GLU A 144 12.78 33.30 3.49
N TYR A 145 11.96 32.96 2.48
CA TYR A 145 12.37 32.93 1.08
C TYR A 145 11.51 33.88 0.27
N LEU A 146 12.14 34.57 -0.72
CA LEU A 146 11.49 35.58 -1.55
C LEU A 146 10.56 34.99 -2.61
N GLY A 147 10.71 33.71 -2.92
CA GLY A 147 9.95 33.00 -3.93
C GLY A 147 10.48 31.59 -4.14
N ILE A 148 10.11 30.98 -5.25
CA ILE A 148 10.53 29.65 -5.66
C ILE A 148 11.31 29.79 -6.98
N VAL A 149 12.39 29.02 -7.15
CA VAL A 149 13.08 28.94 -8.43
C VAL A 149 12.15 28.39 -9.50
N GLN A 150 11.95 29.19 -10.57
CA GLN A 150 11.03 28.85 -11.66
C GLN A 150 11.73 28.22 -12.88
N SER A 151 13.05 28.17 -12.87
CA SER A 151 13.85 27.57 -13.94
C SER A 151 13.68 26.06 -13.95
N GLU A 152 13.50 25.49 -15.14
CA GLU A 152 13.36 24.05 -15.34
C GLU A 152 14.72 23.45 -15.68
N LEU A 153 15.10 22.38 -14.97
CA LEU A 153 16.34 21.68 -15.21
C LEU A 153 16.20 20.70 -16.38
N ILE A 154 17.13 20.80 -17.32
CA ILE A 154 17.15 19.99 -18.55
C ILE A 154 18.35 19.05 -18.49
N PHE A 155 18.09 17.76 -18.68
CA PHE A 155 19.09 16.71 -18.85
C PHE A 155 19.29 16.44 -20.34
N SER A 156 20.53 16.32 -20.82
CA SER A 156 20.83 16.04 -22.23
C SER A 156 20.44 14.64 -22.69
N HIS A 157 20.20 13.73 -21.75
CA HIS A 157 19.76 12.36 -22.00
C HIS A 157 18.61 12.03 -21.07
N GLU A 158 17.60 11.36 -21.58
CA GLU A 158 16.56 10.77 -20.74
C GLU A 158 17.11 9.58 -19.96
N GLY A 159 16.48 9.28 -18.79
CA GLY A 159 16.80 8.08 -18.02
C GLY A 159 16.38 6.80 -18.73
N GLY A 160 16.70 5.65 -18.13
CA GLY A 160 16.39 4.34 -18.68
C GLY A 160 17.64 3.60 -19.15
N LEU A 161 17.45 2.70 -20.12
CA LEU A 161 18.56 1.98 -20.75
C LEU A 161 19.34 2.92 -21.68
N VAL A 162 20.66 2.93 -21.54
CA VAL A 162 21.54 3.74 -22.38
C VAL A 162 22.70 2.91 -22.94
N ASP A 163 23.05 3.20 -24.19
CA ASP A 163 24.14 2.52 -24.86
C ASP A 163 25.50 3.13 -24.45
N GLY A 164 26.29 2.40 -23.68
CA GLY A 164 27.65 2.75 -23.32
C GLY A 164 27.79 3.99 -22.42
N PRO A 165 29.02 4.48 -22.23
CA PRO A 165 29.28 5.66 -21.44
C PRO A 165 28.69 6.91 -22.09
N ILE A 166 28.05 7.77 -21.29
CA ILE A 166 27.50 9.05 -21.72
C ILE A 166 28.15 10.23 -20.99
N ASN A 167 28.19 11.38 -21.66
CA ASN A 167 28.55 12.65 -21.04
C ASN A 167 27.25 13.43 -20.80
N LEU A 168 26.78 13.40 -19.58
CA LEU A 168 25.52 14.05 -19.19
C LEU A 168 25.73 15.54 -19.03
N ILE A 169 24.95 16.34 -19.74
CA ILE A 169 24.91 17.80 -19.63
C ILE A 169 23.64 18.20 -18.92
N LEU A 170 23.78 19.02 -17.88
CA LEU A 170 22.69 19.68 -17.16
C LEU A 170 22.64 21.15 -17.59
N SER A 171 21.43 21.67 -17.81
CA SER A 171 21.21 23.05 -18.26
C SER A 171 19.82 23.55 -17.81
N GLY A 172 19.47 24.79 -18.15
CA GLY A 172 18.17 25.40 -17.84
C GLY A 172 18.27 26.54 -16.82
N ASN A 173 19.37 26.64 -16.06
CA ASN A 173 19.58 27.68 -15.07
C ASN A 173 19.93 29.03 -15.73
N THR A 174 19.60 30.13 -15.07
CA THR A 174 20.04 31.48 -15.42
C THR A 174 21.46 31.75 -14.92
N SER A 175 22.04 32.92 -15.26
CA SER A 175 23.40 33.26 -14.83
C SER A 175 23.58 33.52 -13.33
N THR A 176 22.47 33.68 -12.59
CA THR A 176 22.46 33.89 -11.13
C THR A 176 22.12 32.63 -10.34
N GLU A 177 21.66 31.60 -11.02
CA GLU A 177 21.29 30.31 -10.45
C GLU A 177 22.41 29.30 -10.58
N VAL A 178 22.46 28.34 -9.69
CA VAL A 178 23.42 27.25 -9.72
C VAL A 178 22.72 25.90 -9.71
N ILE A 179 23.25 24.96 -10.49
CA ILE A 179 22.80 23.57 -10.47
C ILE A 179 23.71 22.82 -9.49
N ARG A 180 23.07 22.08 -8.56
CA ARG A 180 23.76 21.11 -7.71
C ARG A 180 23.18 19.73 -7.93
N TYR A 181 23.99 18.71 -7.74
CA TYR A 181 23.57 17.33 -7.96
C TYR A 181 24.19 16.39 -6.91
N ALA A 182 23.53 15.23 -6.80
CA ALA A 182 23.98 14.10 -6.01
C ALA A 182 23.89 12.82 -6.85
N ILE A 183 24.68 11.83 -6.50
CA ILE A 183 24.75 10.51 -7.14
C ILE A 183 24.25 9.46 -6.14
N GLY A 184 23.52 8.45 -6.63
CA GLY A 184 23.16 7.29 -5.83
C GLY A 184 21.90 7.44 -4.98
N GLY A 185 21.06 8.45 -5.26
CA GLY A 185 19.71 8.55 -4.65
C GLY A 185 19.57 9.63 -3.57
N GLU A 186 20.64 10.21 -3.07
CA GLU A 186 20.58 11.34 -2.14
C GLU A 186 19.92 12.57 -2.77
N GLU A 187 19.20 13.36 -1.96
CA GLU A 187 18.67 14.63 -2.42
C GLU A 187 19.75 15.71 -2.44
N PRO A 188 19.82 16.52 -3.51
CA PRO A 188 20.74 17.64 -3.57
C PRO A 188 20.42 18.68 -2.49
N THR A 189 21.47 19.23 -1.89
CA THR A 189 21.41 20.32 -0.92
C THR A 189 22.30 21.47 -1.39
N GLU A 190 22.28 22.60 -0.68
CA GLU A 190 23.18 23.73 -0.94
C GLU A 190 24.68 23.34 -0.79
N SER A 191 24.97 22.24 -0.10
CA SER A 191 26.34 21.71 0.08
C SER A 191 26.71 20.62 -0.92
N SER A 192 25.77 20.13 -1.73
CA SER A 192 26.01 19.10 -2.75
C SER A 192 26.92 19.60 -3.87
N GLU A 193 27.42 18.69 -4.69
CA GLU A 193 28.37 19.00 -5.76
C GLU A 193 27.80 20.03 -6.74
N LEU A 194 28.64 21.04 -7.03
CA LEU A 194 28.28 22.09 -7.98
C LEU A 194 28.50 21.59 -9.41
N TYR A 195 27.47 21.61 -10.23
CA TYR A 195 27.62 21.29 -11.64
C TYR A 195 28.38 22.40 -12.38
N SER A 196 29.52 22.06 -12.94
CA SER A 196 30.38 22.98 -13.71
C SER A 196 30.86 22.40 -15.05
N ASN A 197 30.84 21.08 -15.19
CA ASN A 197 31.26 20.37 -16.39
C ASN A 197 30.34 19.16 -16.63
N PRO A 198 30.28 18.63 -17.87
CA PRO A 198 29.52 17.41 -18.15
C PRO A 198 29.93 16.26 -17.22
N ILE A 199 28.95 15.53 -16.68
CA ILE A 199 29.15 14.39 -15.82
C ILE A 199 29.36 13.15 -16.69
N GLN A 200 30.50 12.50 -16.52
CA GLN A 200 30.78 11.26 -17.26
C GLN A 200 30.18 10.06 -16.51
N LEU A 201 29.23 9.39 -17.14
CA LEU A 201 28.61 8.19 -16.62
C LEU A 201 29.17 6.96 -17.34
N ASN A 202 29.93 6.14 -16.63
CA ASN A 202 30.60 4.94 -17.16
C ASN A 202 29.92 3.65 -16.66
N GLU A 203 29.04 3.76 -15.68
CA GLU A 203 28.35 2.65 -15.00
C GLU A 203 26.92 3.07 -14.66
N ASN A 204 26.11 2.13 -14.23
CA ASN A 204 24.74 2.40 -13.77
C ASN A 204 24.74 3.51 -12.72
N THR A 205 24.01 4.57 -12.96
CA THR A 205 24.09 5.76 -12.12
C THR A 205 22.73 6.44 -12.02
N THR A 206 22.33 6.77 -10.78
CA THR A 206 21.21 7.68 -10.53
C THR A 206 21.76 9.08 -10.28
N ILE A 207 21.26 10.07 -11.00
CA ILE A 207 21.54 11.49 -10.81
C ILE A 207 20.29 12.18 -10.30
N ARG A 208 20.42 12.85 -9.15
CA ARG A 208 19.40 13.77 -8.65
C ARG A 208 19.98 15.18 -8.68
N ALA A 209 19.27 16.11 -9.27
CA ALA A 209 19.77 17.47 -9.45
C ALA A 209 18.69 18.51 -9.18
N GLN A 210 19.10 19.70 -8.76
CA GLN A 210 18.22 20.78 -8.35
C GLN A 210 18.87 22.13 -8.66
N ILE A 211 18.05 23.13 -8.96
CA ILE A 211 18.50 24.51 -9.19
C ILE A 211 18.33 25.31 -7.91
N PHE A 212 19.38 26.02 -7.51
CA PHE A 212 19.40 26.88 -6.32
C PHE A 212 19.60 28.34 -6.72
N LEU A 213 18.92 29.23 -6.02
CA LEU A 213 19.12 30.66 -6.07
C LEU A 213 19.10 31.20 -4.63
N GLU A 214 20.03 32.08 -4.31
CA GLU A 214 20.14 32.69 -2.97
C GLU A 214 18.83 33.36 -2.54
N ASN A 215 18.35 33.04 -1.32
CA ASN A 215 17.11 33.52 -0.74
C ASN A 215 15.83 33.06 -1.47
N TYR A 216 15.88 32.04 -2.32
CA TYR A 216 14.71 31.42 -2.96
C TYR A 216 14.60 29.94 -2.54
N LEU A 217 13.38 29.43 -2.44
CA LEU A 217 13.18 27.99 -2.38
C LEU A 217 13.72 27.36 -3.67
N PRO A 218 14.46 26.25 -3.59
CA PRO A 218 15.03 25.60 -4.75
C PRO A 218 13.93 25.07 -5.70
N SER A 219 14.31 24.76 -6.92
CA SER A 219 13.44 24.06 -7.88
C SER A 219 13.00 22.70 -7.30
N PRO A 220 12.02 22.01 -7.91
CA PRO A 220 11.83 20.57 -7.63
C PRO A 220 13.12 19.79 -7.86
N VAL A 221 13.24 18.62 -7.19
CA VAL A 221 14.32 17.67 -7.45
C VAL A 221 14.01 16.91 -8.73
N TYR A 222 14.90 16.97 -9.70
CA TYR A 222 14.84 16.18 -10.92
C TYR A 222 15.69 14.93 -10.77
N THR A 223 15.15 13.79 -11.09
CA THR A 223 15.80 12.49 -10.92
C THR A 223 15.84 11.74 -12.24
N LYS A 224 17.01 11.25 -12.62
CA LYS A 224 17.19 10.36 -13.77
C LYS A 224 18.14 9.24 -13.40
N SER A 225 17.74 8.00 -13.72
CA SER A 225 18.59 6.82 -13.55
C SER A 225 19.00 6.30 -14.93
N TYR A 226 20.28 6.05 -15.09
CA TYR A 226 20.91 5.60 -16.33
C TYR A 226 21.43 4.18 -16.12
N ILE A 227 20.95 3.23 -16.89
CA ILE A 227 21.35 1.83 -16.82
C ILE A 227 22.15 1.52 -18.09
N THR A 228 23.44 1.31 -17.92
CA THR A 228 24.40 1.12 -19.01
C THR A 228 24.63 -0.35 -19.29
N ASN A 229 24.72 -0.72 -20.58
CA ASN A 229 25.11 -2.07 -21.03
C ASN A 229 24.22 -3.21 -20.48
N ALA A 230 23.00 -2.92 -20.06
CA ALA A 230 22.00 -3.92 -19.70
C ALA A 230 20.99 -4.10 -20.85
N THR A 231 20.47 -5.31 -20.97
CA THR A 231 19.39 -5.63 -21.90
C THR A 231 18.29 -6.36 -21.14
N HIS A 232 17.08 -5.89 -21.27
CA HIS A 232 15.89 -6.50 -20.68
C HIS A 232 14.85 -6.71 -21.79
N GLU A 233 14.08 -7.80 -21.72
CA GLU A 233 12.97 -8.08 -22.62
C GLU A 233 11.61 -7.78 -21.97
N ILE A 234 11.61 -7.36 -20.70
CA ILE A 234 10.45 -6.90 -19.94
C ILE A 234 10.59 -5.41 -19.61
N ASP A 235 9.50 -4.78 -19.17
CA ASP A 235 9.48 -3.37 -18.80
C ASP A 235 10.42 -3.08 -17.62
N LEU A 236 10.82 -1.82 -17.48
CA LEU A 236 11.81 -1.40 -16.51
C LEU A 236 11.18 -0.52 -15.43
N MET A 237 11.49 -0.79 -14.17
CA MET A 237 11.10 0.03 -13.01
C MET A 237 12.35 0.53 -12.30
N LEU A 238 12.60 1.83 -12.33
CA LEU A 238 13.75 2.47 -11.69
C LEU A 238 13.29 3.24 -10.46
N LEU A 239 13.70 2.79 -9.28
CA LEU A 239 13.38 3.40 -7.99
C LEU A 239 14.59 4.20 -7.50
N SER A 240 14.36 5.43 -7.03
CA SER A 240 15.41 6.31 -6.52
C SER A 240 14.97 6.95 -5.22
N THR A 241 15.73 6.74 -4.16
CA THR A 241 15.48 7.26 -2.80
C THR A 241 16.79 7.42 -2.06
N ALA A 242 16.83 8.27 -1.03
CA ALA A 242 18.01 8.33 -0.16
C ALA A 242 18.29 6.93 0.41
N PRO A 243 19.54 6.42 0.34
CA PRO A 243 19.88 5.08 0.79
C PRO A 243 19.42 4.78 2.22
N ASP A 244 19.48 5.77 3.11
CA ASP A 244 19.06 5.64 4.51
C ASP A 244 17.57 5.30 4.65
N ASN A 245 16.72 5.70 3.71
CA ASN A 245 15.31 5.33 3.70
C ASN A 245 15.09 3.80 3.66
N PHE A 246 16.01 3.07 3.05
CA PHE A 246 15.94 1.61 2.91
C PHE A 246 16.88 0.88 3.86
N PHE A 247 18.11 1.40 4.07
CA PHE A 247 19.22 0.61 4.60
C PHE A 247 19.84 1.15 5.89
N ASP A 248 19.37 2.31 6.41
CA ASP A 248 19.78 2.75 7.74
C ASP A 248 19.34 1.73 8.81
N GLU A 249 20.21 1.43 9.77
CA GLU A 249 19.95 0.38 10.77
C GLU A 249 18.75 0.69 11.64
N ASP A 250 18.56 1.96 12.02
CA ASP A 250 17.49 2.36 12.94
C ASP A 250 16.16 2.64 12.22
N THR A 251 16.23 3.21 11.01
CA THR A 251 15.05 3.79 10.34
C THR A 251 14.81 3.27 8.92
N GLY A 252 15.73 2.48 8.36
CA GLY A 252 15.60 1.90 7.02
C GLY A 252 14.52 0.83 6.97
N ILE A 253 13.63 0.91 5.98
CA ILE A 253 12.48 -0.01 5.88
C ILE A 253 12.84 -1.42 5.41
N TYR A 254 14.03 -1.65 4.89
CA TYR A 254 14.42 -2.92 4.25
C TYR A 254 15.25 -3.83 5.14
N VAL A 255 15.73 -3.33 6.26
CA VAL A 255 16.67 -4.00 7.17
C VAL A 255 15.97 -4.61 8.38
N PHE A 256 16.72 -5.40 9.15
CA PHE A 256 16.23 -5.98 10.40
C PHE A 256 16.00 -4.91 11.48
N GLY A 257 16.85 -3.90 11.51
CA GLY A 257 16.83 -2.90 12.57
C GLY A 257 17.27 -3.43 13.94
N PRO A 258 17.34 -2.56 14.95
CA PRO A 258 17.79 -2.92 16.29
C PRO A 258 16.86 -3.93 16.98
N ASP A 259 15.55 -3.81 16.81
CA ASP A 259 14.56 -4.69 17.45
C ASP A 259 14.42 -6.02 16.72
N GLY A 260 14.67 -6.09 15.43
CA GLY A 260 14.66 -7.32 14.64
C GLY A 260 15.70 -8.35 15.06
N THR A 261 16.79 -7.89 15.71
CA THR A 261 17.83 -8.78 16.24
C THR A 261 17.42 -9.48 17.52
N TYR A 262 16.39 -9.01 18.22
CA TYR A 262 15.88 -9.61 19.46
C TYR A 262 14.80 -10.66 19.22
N ASP A 263 14.19 -10.70 18.04
CA ASP A 263 13.26 -11.75 17.61
C ASP A 263 13.90 -12.60 16.49
N PRO A 264 14.75 -13.59 16.85
CA PRO A 264 15.51 -14.37 15.87
C PRO A 264 14.67 -15.44 15.17
N ILE A 265 13.37 -15.48 15.41
CA ILE A 265 12.47 -16.48 14.84
C ILE A 265 11.74 -15.88 13.64
N MET A 266 11.87 -16.54 12.50
CA MET A 266 11.08 -16.16 11.30
C MET A 266 9.57 -16.16 11.64
N PRO A 267 8.81 -15.12 11.29
CA PRO A 267 9.12 -14.10 10.29
C PRO A 267 9.76 -12.81 10.83
N TYR A 268 10.35 -12.78 12.01
CA TYR A 268 11.12 -11.65 12.58
C TYR A 268 10.23 -10.42 12.81
N PHE A 269 9.13 -10.57 13.56
CA PHE A 269 8.11 -9.52 13.76
C PHE A 269 8.63 -8.19 14.32
N GLY A 270 9.76 -8.16 15.01
CA GLY A 270 10.38 -6.94 15.51
C GLY A 270 11.23 -6.19 14.50
N ALA A 271 11.40 -6.69 13.28
CA ALA A 271 12.25 -6.06 12.28
C ALA A 271 11.60 -4.81 11.66
N ASN A 272 12.43 -3.86 11.21
CA ASN A 272 11.97 -2.62 10.57
C ASN A 272 11.03 -2.87 9.38
N PHE A 273 11.21 -3.94 8.64
CA PHE A 273 10.34 -4.28 7.51
C PHE A 273 8.92 -4.73 7.92
N TRP A 274 8.62 -4.83 9.22
CA TRP A 274 7.25 -5.02 9.73
C TRP A 274 6.58 -3.71 10.11
N GLU A 275 7.36 -2.63 10.30
CA GLU A 275 6.82 -1.33 10.61
C GLU A 275 6.02 -0.75 9.43
N ASP A 276 4.98 0.01 9.74
CA ASP A 276 4.15 0.69 8.72
C ASP A 276 4.77 2.01 8.28
N TRP A 277 6.08 2.00 8.04
CA TRP A 277 6.81 3.19 7.63
C TRP A 277 6.74 3.40 6.13
N GLU A 278 6.37 4.63 5.76
CA GLU A 278 6.40 5.12 4.39
C GLU A 278 7.63 6.01 4.18
N ARG A 279 8.34 5.79 3.07
CA ARG A 279 9.51 6.59 2.68
C ARG A 279 9.26 7.24 1.33
N PRO A 280 9.80 8.45 1.09
CA PRO A 280 9.73 9.07 -0.23
C PRO A 280 10.57 8.28 -1.25
N VAL A 281 10.04 8.15 -2.45
CA VAL A 281 10.72 7.54 -3.60
C VAL A 281 10.35 8.30 -4.87
N HIS A 282 11.31 8.49 -5.75
CA HIS A 282 11.05 8.77 -7.15
C HIS A 282 11.10 7.46 -7.93
N PHE A 283 10.16 7.22 -8.83
CA PHE A 283 10.26 6.09 -9.74
C PHE A 283 9.97 6.50 -11.18
N SER A 284 10.67 5.84 -12.11
CA SER A 284 10.33 5.88 -13.52
C SER A 284 10.02 4.47 -14.02
N PHE A 285 8.99 4.38 -14.85
CA PHE A 285 8.57 3.17 -15.53
C PHE A 285 8.83 3.34 -17.02
N HIS A 286 9.55 2.42 -17.64
CA HIS A 286 9.91 2.44 -19.05
C HIS A 286 9.35 1.20 -19.74
N GLU A 287 8.57 1.40 -20.78
CA GLU A 287 8.04 0.31 -21.61
C GLU A 287 9.17 -0.23 -22.50
N ASN A 288 9.45 -1.52 -22.42
CA ASN A 288 10.51 -2.13 -23.24
C ASN A 288 10.18 -2.16 -24.74
N ALA A 289 8.90 -2.27 -25.09
CA ALA A 289 8.46 -2.35 -26.49
C ALA A 289 8.39 -1.00 -27.21
N THR A 290 8.49 0.10 -26.49
CA THR A 290 8.34 1.46 -26.98
C THR A 290 9.34 2.39 -26.28
N ASP A 291 9.42 3.64 -26.72
CA ASP A 291 10.18 4.67 -26.02
C ASP A 291 9.31 5.40 -24.96
N ASN A 292 8.13 4.86 -24.62
CA ASN A 292 7.25 5.48 -23.64
C ASN A 292 7.79 5.26 -22.23
N PHE A 293 7.73 6.31 -21.44
CA PHE A 293 8.03 6.24 -20.02
C PHE A 293 7.12 7.16 -19.20
N ALA A 294 7.05 6.93 -17.91
CA ALA A 294 6.38 7.80 -16.96
C ALA A 294 7.20 7.92 -15.68
N GLU A 295 7.17 9.09 -15.05
CA GLU A 295 7.91 9.39 -13.83
C GLU A 295 6.98 9.94 -12.77
N PHE A 296 7.21 9.54 -11.51
CA PHE A 296 6.37 9.92 -10.37
C PHE A 296 7.19 10.03 -9.10
N ASN A 297 6.79 10.97 -8.23
CA ASN A 297 7.16 10.96 -6.84
C ASN A 297 6.08 10.26 -6.02
N ALA A 298 6.48 9.38 -5.11
CA ALA A 298 5.57 8.50 -4.40
C ALA A 298 6.06 8.21 -2.97
N GLY A 299 5.17 7.65 -2.16
CA GLY A 299 5.55 6.94 -0.95
C GLY A 299 5.77 5.47 -1.25
N ILE A 300 6.77 4.86 -0.61
CA ILE A 300 7.07 3.45 -0.71
C ILE A 300 7.06 2.80 0.66
N LYS A 301 6.45 1.60 0.75
CA LYS A 301 6.42 0.77 1.96
C LYS A 301 6.78 -0.66 1.62
N ILE A 302 7.26 -1.42 2.62
CA ILE A 302 7.32 -2.88 2.51
C ILE A 302 5.88 -3.43 2.47
N PHE A 303 5.66 -4.40 1.59
CA PHE A 303 4.36 -5.02 1.36
C PHE A 303 4.39 -6.52 1.63
N GLY A 304 3.22 -7.09 1.90
CA GLY A 304 3.03 -8.53 2.11
C GLY A 304 2.92 -8.90 3.59
N GLY A 305 2.72 -10.18 3.82
CA GLY A 305 2.67 -10.80 5.16
C GLY A 305 3.96 -11.56 5.44
N TRP A 306 3.85 -12.88 5.58
CA TRP A 306 4.94 -13.78 5.96
C TRP A 306 6.22 -13.66 5.10
N SER A 307 6.07 -13.38 3.81
CA SER A 307 7.17 -13.19 2.87
C SER A 307 8.09 -12.01 3.18
N ARG A 308 7.69 -11.07 4.05
CA ARG A 308 8.56 -9.96 4.50
C ARG A 308 9.82 -10.46 5.20
N GLY A 309 9.68 -11.46 6.07
CA GLY A 309 10.80 -12.03 6.81
C GLY A 309 11.41 -13.26 6.13
N GLN A 310 10.67 -13.95 5.28
CA GLN A 310 11.14 -15.17 4.64
C GLN A 310 12.07 -14.90 3.44
N ASN A 311 11.79 -13.85 2.65
CA ASN A 311 12.47 -13.60 1.39
C ASN A 311 13.40 -12.40 1.51
N ASP A 312 14.62 -12.48 0.99
CA ASP A 312 15.57 -11.37 0.97
C ASP A 312 15.09 -10.24 0.05
N GLN A 313 14.51 -10.59 -1.11
CA GLN A 313 13.79 -9.63 -1.93
C GLN A 313 12.38 -9.42 -1.35
N ARG A 314 12.13 -8.27 -0.75
CA ARG A 314 10.81 -7.94 -0.17
C ARG A 314 9.91 -7.30 -1.20
N SER A 315 8.61 -7.62 -1.13
CA SER A 315 7.60 -6.91 -1.92
C SER A 315 7.45 -5.47 -1.43
N LEU A 316 7.13 -4.57 -2.35
CA LEU A 316 7.01 -3.13 -2.12
C LEU A 316 5.64 -2.64 -2.58
N SER A 317 5.11 -1.62 -1.94
CA SER A 317 3.93 -0.91 -2.43
C SER A 317 4.22 0.56 -2.61
N LEU A 318 3.74 1.12 -3.72
CA LEU A 318 3.89 2.52 -4.11
C LEU A 318 2.55 3.23 -3.92
N PHE A 319 2.58 4.41 -3.31
CA PHE A 319 1.40 5.21 -3.02
C PHE A 319 1.56 6.61 -3.58
N VAL A 320 0.57 7.05 -4.34
CA VAL A 320 0.47 8.47 -4.67
C VAL A 320 -0.20 9.20 -3.51
N ARG A 321 0.40 10.32 -3.10
CA ARG A 321 -0.16 11.22 -2.07
C ARG A 321 0.18 12.66 -2.41
N GLY A 322 -0.69 13.59 -2.01
CA GLY A 322 -0.48 15.03 -2.23
C GLY A 322 0.86 15.55 -1.69
N GLN A 323 1.39 14.96 -0.63
CA GLN A 323 2.71 15.30 -0.09
C GLN A 323 3.89 14.99 -1.04
N TYR A 324 3.68 14.18 -2.08
CA TYR A 324 4.67 13.87 -3.11
C TYR A 324 4.41 14.60 -4.43
N GLY A 325 3.30 15.32 -4.55
CA GLY A 325 2.95 16.17 -5.68
C GLY A 325 1.74 15.70 -6.48
N ASP A 326 1.67 14.42 -6.83
CA ASP A 326 0.61 13.88 -7.67
C ASP A 326 -0.57 13.32 -6.87
N SER A 327 -1.73 13.24 -7.52
CA SER A 327 -2.94 12.62 -6.95
C SER A 327 -3.23 11.23 -7.52
N LYS A 328 -2.62 10.84 -8.63
CA LYS A 328 -2.73 9.52 -9.28
C LYS A 328 -1.50 9.24 -10.16
N PHE A 329 -1.09 7.98 -10.21
CA PHE A 329 -0.17 7.49 -11.24
C PHE A 329 -0.95 7.35 -12.55
N LYS A 330 -0.63 8.17 -13.52
CA LYS A 330 -1.33 8.21 -14.83
C LYS A 330 -0.44 7.62 -15.91
N HIS A 331 -0.56 6.33 -16.15
CA HIS A 331 0.14 5.59 -17.19
C HIS A 331 -0.51 4.22 -17.41
N ALA A 332 -0.41 3.66 -18.60
CA ALA A 332 -0.95 2.33 -18.93
C ALA A 332 0.00 1.21 -18.49
N PHE A 333 0.21 1.04 -17.18
CA PHE A 333 1.09 0.00 -16.62
C PHE A 333 0.66 -1.44 -16.99
N PHE A 334 -0.59 -1.64 -17.36
CA PHE A 334 -1.18 -2.95 -17.66
C PHE A 334 -1.96 -2.87 -18.97
N ASN A 335 -1.42 -3.44 -20.03
CA ASN A 335 -2.02 -3.41 -21.37
C ASN A 335 -3.41 -4.07 -21.47
N GLN A 336 -3.79 -4.85 -20.47
CA GLN A 336 -5.06 -5.56 -20.41
C GLN A 336 -6.19 -4.72 -19.81
N LEU A 337 -5.87 -3.59 -19.16
CA LEU A 337 -6.84 -2.72 -18.53
C LEU A 337 -7.33 -1.62 -19.49
N THR A 338 -8.54 -1.14 -19.24
CA THR A 338 -9.16 -0.04 -20.01
C THR A 338 -8.98 1.34 -19.34
N TYR A 339 -8.34 1.37 -18.16
CA TYR A 339 -8.03 2.57 -17.40
C TYR A 339 -6.52 2.67 -17.14
N ASP A 340 -6.05 3.89 -16.99
CA ASP A 340 -4.64 4.26 -16.90
C ASP A 340 -4.30 5.09 -15.64
N LYS A 341 -5.20 5.10 -14.64
CA LYS A 341 -5.03 5.90 -13.41
C LYS A 341 -5.08 5.00 -12.20
N PHE A 342 -4.01 5.04 -11.40
CA PHE A 342 -3.86 4.19 -10.22
C PHE A 342 -3.56 5.03 -8.97
N GLN A 343 -4.13 4.66 -7.84
CA GLN A 343 -3.87 5.26 -6.54
C GLN A 343 -2.66 4.61 -5.85
N ALA A 344 -2.45 3.34 -6.10
CA ALA A 344 -1.34 2.58 -5.57
C ALA A 344 -0.99 1.41 -6.50
N LEU A 345 0.27 0.99 -6.45
CA LEU A 345 0.81 -0.16 -7.17
C LEU A 345 1.56 -1.07 -6.20
N VAL A 346 1.78 -2.31 -6.58
CA VAL A 346 2.55 -3.28 -5.81
C VAL A 346 3.62 -3.90 -6.70
N LEU A 347 4.86 -3.89 -6.24
CA LEU A 347 5.95 -4.71 -6.77
C LEU A 347 6.01 -5.99 -5.93
N ARG A 348 5.43 -7.08 -6.44
CA ARG A 348 5.33 -8.36 -5.74
C ARG A 348 6.51 -9.27 -6.09
N ASN A 349 7.19 -9.77 -5.08
CA ASN A 349 8.32 -10.71 -5.20
C ASN A 349 7.90 -12.17 -5.47
N SER A 350 6.63 -12.45 -5.79
CA SER A 350 6.03 -13.77 -5.96
C SER A 350 5.76 -14.57 -4.68
N GLY A 351 5.92 -13.97 -3.51
CA GLY A 351 5.54 -14.59 -2.23
C GLY A 351 6.24 -15.91 -1.94
N GLN A 352 5.48 -16.97 -1.69
CA GLN A 352 6.02 -18.31 -1.39
C GLN A 352 6.62 -19.03 -2.61
N ASP A 353 6.38 -18.51 -3.81
CA ASP A 353 6.93 -19.02 -5.07
C ASP A 353 8.22 -18.29 -5.49
N TRP A 354 8.72 -17.36 -4.64
CA TRP A 354 9.98 -16.65 -4.84
C TRP A 354 11.15 -17.63 -4.95
N MET A 355 12.05 -17.40 -5.91
CA MET A 355 13.18 -18.29 -6.24
C MET A 355 12.73 -19.73 -6.57
N ARG A 356 11.50 -19.90 -7.05
CA ARG A 356 10.92 -21.14 -7.57
C ARG A 356 10.49 -20.95 -9.02
N SER A 357 9.17 -20.90 -9.28
CA SER A 357 8.70 -20.54 -10.61
C SER A 357 8.55 -19.04 -10.80
N SER A 358 8.41 -18.26 -9.73
CA SER A 358 8.19 -16.81 -9.68
C SER A 358 6.98 -16.32 -10.48
N MET A 359 6.10 -17.22 -10.88
CA MET A 359 4.95 -16.92 -11.75
C MET A 359 3.62 -17.49 -11.26
N LYS A 360 3.59 -18.32 -10.21
CA LYS A 360 2.42 -19.11 -9.85
C LYS A 360 1.18 -18.24 -9.58
N ASP A 361 1.32 -17.19 -8.75
CA ASP A 361 0.20 -16.31 -8.46
C ASP A 361 -0.30 -15.55 -9.69
N ILE A 362 0.59 -14.99 -10.50
CA ILE A 362 0.20 -14.28 -11.72
C ILE A 362 -0.44 -15.21 -12.75
N MET A 363 0.03 -16.44 -12.85
CA MET A 363 -0.49 -17.46 -13.75
C MET A 363 -1.90 -17.89 -13.34
N LEU A 364 -2.13 -18.23 -12.08
CA LEU A 364 -3.44 -18.70 -11.60
C LEU A 364 -4.49 -17.59 -11.59
N THR A 365 -4.12 -16.38 -11.15
CA THR A 365 -5.06 -15.25 -11.14
C THR A 365 -5.42 -14.81 -12.55
N SER A 366 -4.45 -14.68 -13.46
CA SER A 366 -4.72 -14.26 -14.85
C SER A 366 -5.39 -15.33 -15.71
N LEU A 367 -5.31 -16.61 -15.34
CA LEU A 367 -6.12 -17.67 -15.96
C LEU A 367 -7.63 -17.35 -15.86
N MET A 368 -8.04 -16.58 -14.83
CA MET A 368 -9.42 -16.17 -14.62
C MET A 368 -9.85 -14.95 -15.45
N ARG A 369 -8.97 -14.39 -16.29
CA ARG A 369 -9.31 -13.24 -17.15
C ARG A 369 -10.53 -13.54 -18.03
N GLY A 370 -11.46 -12.59 -18.09
CA GLY A 370 -12.71 -12.75 -18.82
C GLY A 370 -13.78 -13.64 -18.15
N SER A 371 -13.54 -14.12 -16.94
CA SER A 371 -14.49 -14.97 -16.21
C SER A 371 -15.57 -14.19 -15.46
N GLY A 372 -15.33 -12.93 -15.17
CA GLY A 372 -16.12 -12.06 -14.31
C GLY A 372 -15.66 -12.02 -12.86
N LEU A 373 -14.67 -12.83 -12.46
CA LEU A 373 -14.00 -12.68 -11.17
C LEU A 373 -13.10 -11.46 -11.17
N ASP A 374 -13.07 -10.75 -10.05
CA ASP A 374 -12.11 -9.70 -9.79
C ASP A 374 -10.76 -10.32 -9.39
N PHE A 375 -9.68 -9.79 -9.95
CA PHE A 375 -8.31 -10.13 -9.60
C PHE A 375 -7.38 -8.96 -9.95
N GLN A 376 -6.13 -9.01 -9.46
CA GLN A 376 -5.11 -8.01 -9.77
C GLN A 376 -4.45 -8.35 -11.11
N GLU A 377 -4.40 -7.41 -12.04
CA GLU A 377 -3.57 -7.55 -13.23
C GLU A 377 -2.09 -7.51 -12.87
N HIS A 378 -1.25 -7.93 -13.79
CA HIS A 378 0.19 -8.03 -13.59
C HIS A 378 0.97 -7.58 -14.82
N ASN A 379 2.18 -7.12 -14.56
CA ASN A 379 3.21 -6.84 -15.55
C ASN A 379 4.58 -7.15 -14.94
N PRO A 380 5.32 -8.16 -15.40
CA PRO A 380 6.68 -8.41 -14.94
C PRO A 380 7.61 -7.25 -15.30
N VAL A 381 8.43 -6.80 -14.34
CA VAL A 381 9.34 -5.67 -14.52
C VAL A 381 10.73 -5.99 -13.98
N ALA A 382 11.78 -5.60 -14.71
CA ALA A 382 13.14 -5.56 -14.21
C ALA A 382 13.30 -4.31 -13.34
N THR A 383 13.69 -4.49 -12.09
CA THR A 383 13.69 -3.39 -11.11
C THR A 383 15.10 -3.04 -10.68
N TYR A 384 15.36 -1.73 -10.58
CA TYR A 384 16.59 -1.17 -10.03
C TYR A 384 16.26 -0.26 -8.84
N ILE A 385 17.09 -0.28 -7.81
CA ILE A 385 17.05 0.65 -6.69
C ILE A 385 18.36 1.44 -6.70
N ASN A 386 18.27 2.76 -6.84
CA ASN A 386 19.44 3.64 -6.94
C ASN A 386 20.47 3.15 -7.99
N SER A 387 19.96 2.66 -9.13
CA SER A 387 20.72 2.09 -10.25
C SER A 387 21.40 0.73 -9.97
N GLU A 388 21.20 0.13 -8.79
CA GLU A 388 21.59 -1.25 -8.53
C GLU A 388 20.45 -2.19 -8.96
N TYR A 389 20.78 -3.23 -9.75
CA TYR A 389 19.77 -4.23 -10.16
C TYR A 389 19.22 -4.97 -8.94
N TRP A 390 17.90 -4.91 -8.77
CA TRP A 390 17.20 -5.48 -7.62
C TRP A 390 16.39 -6.73 -7.95
N GLY A 391 16.47 -7.17 -9.20
CA GLY A 391 15.78 -8.37 -9.68
C GLY A 391 14.43 -8.09 -10.33
N MET A 392 13.78 -9.15 -10.74
CA MET A 392 12.44 -9.11 -11.33
C MET A 392 11.38 -9.00 -10.23
N TYR A 393 10.38 -8.15 -10.46
CA TYR A 393 9.13 -8.12 -9.71
C TYR A 393 7.94 -8.32 -10.65
N ASN A 394 6.84 -8.75 -10.08
CA ASN A 394 5.54 -8.66 -10.74
C ASN A 394 4.87 -7.35 -10.28
N LEU A 395 4.85 -6.33 -11.15
CA LEU A 395 4.06 -5.14 -10.93
C LEU A 395 2.58 -5.53 -10.92
N ARG A 396 1.83 -5.12 -9.89
CA ARG A 396 0.42 -5.46 -9.68
C ARG A 396 -0.40 -4.22 -9.34
N GLU A 397 -1.68 -4.27 -9.67
CA GLU A 397 -2.65 -3.39 -9.02
C GLU A 397 -2.64 -3.63 -7.51
N LYS A 398 -2.89 -2.60 -6.71
CA LYS A 398 -3.14 -2.79 -5.28
C LYS A 398 -4.64 -3.00 -5.06
N ILE A 399 -5.01 -4.12 -4.41
CA ILE A 399 -6.41 -4.33 -4.02
C ILE A 399 -6.79 -3.31 -2.95
N ASN A 400 -7.64 -2.39 -3.34
CA ASN A 400 -8.27 -1.37 -2.52
C ASN A 400 -9.57 -0.91 -3.19
N GLU A 401 -10.30 0.00 -2.55
CA GLU A 401 -11.52 0.61 -3.07
C GLU A 401 -11.32 1.31 -4.42
N HIS A 402 -10.16 1.92 -4.63
CA HIS A 402 -9.87 2.63 -5.89
C HIS A 402 -9.67 1.70 -7.09
N MET A 403 -9.07 0.51 -6.89
CA MET A 403 -8.97 -0.52 -7.92
C MET A 403 -10.36 -0.99 -8.34
N LEU A 404 -11.20 -1.29 -7.37
CA LEU A 404 -12.58 -1.76 -7.61
C LEU A 404 -13.43 -0.67 -8.28
N ALA A 405 -13.30 0.58 -7.82
CA ALA A 405 -13.95 1.73 -8.41
C ALA A 405 -13.59 1.90 -9.89
N SER A 406 -12.32 1.78 -10.22
CA SER A 406 -11.82 1.87 -11.61
C SER A 406 -12.31 0.70 -12.47
N LYS A 407 -12.28 -0.53 -11.93
CA LYS A 407 -12.71 -1.75 -12.62
C LYS A 407 -14.19 -1.76 -12.94
N HIS A 408 -15.01 -1.28 -12.03
CA HIS A 408 -16.48 -1.35 -12.11
C HIS A 408 -17.13 -0.01 -12.49
N ASN A 409 -16.35 1.06 -12.63
CA ASN A 409 -16.80 2.43 -12.91
C ASN A 409 -17.87 2.89 -11.91
N ILE A 410 -17.52 2.81 -10.62
CA ILE A 410 -18.31 3.24 -9.47
C ILE A 410 -17.48 4.17 -8.57
N ASP A 411 -18.12 4.82 -7.61
CA ASP A 411 -17.43 5.69 -6.67
C ASP A 411 -16.72 4.86 -5.58
N ALA A 412 -15.47 5.21 -5.29
CA ALA A 412 -14.67 4.50 -4.30
C ALA A 412 -15.22 4.64 -2.88
N GLU A 413 -15.81 5.79 -2.57
CA GLU A 413 -16.39 6.10 -1.24
C GLU A 413 -17.62 5.22 -0.91
N ASP A 414 -18.24 4.61 -1.93
CA ASP A 414 -19.41 3.73 -1.77
C ASP A 414 -19.04 2.25 -1.56
N ILE A 415 -17.74 1.90 -1.62
CA ILE A 415 -17.30 0.51 -1.58
C ILE A 415 -17.07 0.07 -0.12
N THR A 416 -17.68 -1.05 0.25
CA THR A 416 -17.25 -1.83 1.41
C THR A 416 -16.33 -2.94 0.95
N LEU A 417 -15.11 -2.98 1.48
CA LEU A 417 -14.08 -3.99 1.21
C LEU A 417 -13.66 -4.65 2.52
N LEU A 418 -13.81 -5.96 2.59
CA LEU A 418 -13.51 -6.77 3.78
C LEU A 418 -12.45 -7.83 3.46
N THR A 419 -11.78 -8.31 4.49
CA THR A 419 -10.79 -9.39 4.39
C THR A 419 -11.03 -10.47 5.45
N ASN A 420 -10.55 -11.67 5.22
CA ASN A 420 -10.55 -12.81 6.13
C ASN A 420 -11.90 -13.00 6.86
N ASN A 421 -11.94 -12.93 8.17
CA ASN A 421 -13.16 -13.06 8.97
C ASN A 421 -13.93 -11.73 9.08
N ALA A 422 -14.20 -11.12 7.94
CA ALA A 422 -14.91 -9.84 7.83
C ALA A 422 -14.19 -8.66 8.52
N GLU A 423 -12.86 -8.67 8.55
CA GLU A 423 -12.07 -7.53 8.98
C GLU A 423 -12.22 -6.39 7.98
N GLU A 424 -12.41 -5.19 8.48
CA GLU A 424 -12.66 -4.01 7.65
C GLU A 424 -11.35 -3.50 7.02
N ILE A 425 -11.33 -3.39 5.68
CA ILE A 425 -10.31 -2.63 4.94
C ILE A 425 -10.88 -1.25 4.60
N GLU A 426 -12.15 -1.21 4.14
CA GLU A 426 -12.89 0.00 3.83
C GLU A 426 -14.38 -0.22 4.12
N GLY A 427 -15.09 0.79 4.60
CA GLY A 427 -16.50 0.72 4.96
C GLY A 427 -16.74 -0.06 6.25
N SER A 428 -17.93 -0.68 6.38
CA SER A 428 -18.35 -1.40 7.60
C SER A 428 -18.70 -2.85 7.32
N ASN A 429 -18.33 -3.74 8.23
CA ASN A 429 -18.65 -5.17 8.17
C ASN A 429 -20.07 -5.52 8.69
N GLU A 430 -20.82 -4.55 9.19
CA GLU A 430 -22.12 -4.81 9.85
C GLU A 430 -23.10 -5.58 8.97
N GLU A 431 -23.24 -5.18 7.71
CA GLU A 431 -24.16 -5.84 6.77
C GLU A 431 -23.73 -7.28 6.46
N TYR A 432 -22.43 -7.53 6.32
CA TYR A 432 -21.93 -8.89 6.12
C TYR A 432 -22.12 -9.76 7.36
N ASN A 433 -21.89 -9.22 8.56
CA ASN A 433 -22.11 -9.93 9.81
C ASN A 433 -23.59 -10.29 10.01
N GLN A 434 -24.53 -9.39 9.62
CA GLN A 434 -25.95 -9.69 9.63
C GLN A 434 -26.29 -10.86 8.67
N LEU A 435 -25.68 -10.86 7.48
CA LEU A 435 -25.83 -11.95 6.50
C LEU A 435 -25.32 -13.28 7.05
N ILE A 436 -24.13 -13.31 7.66
CA ILE A 436 -23.55 -14.52 8.25
C ILE A 436 -24.39 -15.03 9.43
N ASN A 437 -24.91 -14.13 10.27
CA ASN A 437 -25.85 -14.49 11.34
C ASN A 437 -27.15 -15.12 10.80
N TYR A 438 -27.71 -14.56 9.74
CA TYR A 438 -28.87 -15.13 9.07
C TYR A 438 -28.58 -16.55 8.55
N ILE A 439 -27.47 -16.73 7.85
CA ILE A 439 -27.02 -18.03 7.31
C ILE A 439 -26.84 -19.06 8.41
N SER A 440 -26.28 -18.65 9.55
CA SER A 440 -26.03 -19.54 10.68
C SER A 440 -27.32 -19.99 11.40
N ALA A 441 -28.34 -19.14 11.39
CA ALA A 441 -29.62 -19.37 12.10
C ALA A 441 -30.71 -19.98 11.24
N THR A 442 -30.49 -20.11 9.91
CA THR A 442 -31.57 -20.41 8.95
C THR A 442 -31.23 -21.65 8.11
N ASP A 443 -32.21 -22.54 7.92
CA ASP A 443 -32.08 -23.69 7.03
C ASP A 443 -32.15 -23.23 5.56
N LEU A 444 -31.02 -23.15 4.89
CA LEU A 444 -30.90 -22.72 3.50
C LEU A 444 -31.31 -23.80 2.48
N SER A 445 -31.61 -25.03 2.91
CA SER A 445 -32.18 -26.06 2.03
C SER A 445 -33.61 -25.70 1.59
N ILE A 446 -34.25 -24.76 2.29
CA ILE A 446 -35.60 -24.24 2.00
C ILE A 446 -35.46 -23.05 1.04
N ASP A 447 -36.08 -23.15 -0.15
CA ASP A 447 -35.95 -22.16 -1.21
C ASP A 447 -36.35 -20.74 -0.78
N SER A 448 -37.43 -20.59 -0.01
CA SER A 448 -37.88 -19.27 0.48
C SER A 448 -36.85 -18.59 1.40
N ASN A 449 -36.04 -19.35 2.13
CA ASN A 449 -34.96 -18.83 2.94
C ASN A 449 -33.72 -18.47 2.08
N PHE A 450 -33.55 -19.22 1.00
CA PHE A 450 -32.42 -19.02 0.08
C PHE A 450 -32.63 -17.78 -0.82
N GLU A 451 -33.87 -17.37 -1.11
CA GLU A 451 -34.18 -16.17 -1.90
C GLU A 451 -33.51 -14.89 -1.33
N TYR A 452 -33.44 -14.77 -0.01
CA TYR A 452 -32.71 -13.64 0.61
C TYR A 452 -31.23 -13.65 0.27
N ILE A 453 -30.60 -14.82 0.29
CA ILE A 453 -29.17 -14.97 -0.05
C ILE A 453 -28.89 -14.59 -1.50
N GLU A 454 -29.81 -14.96 -2.43
CA GLU A 454 -29.67 -14.60 -3.85
C GLU A 454 -29.70 -13.08 -4.09
N GLN A 455 -30.31 -12.32 -3.17
CA GLN A 455 -30.32 -10.86 -3.22
C GLN A 455 -29.02 -10.24 -2.66
N GLN A 456 -28.33 -10.93 -1.74
CA GLN A 456 -27.17 -10.41 -1.05
C GLN A 456 -25.84 -10.81 -1.71
N ILE A 457 -25.76 -12.00 -2.31
CA ILE A 457 -24.51 -12.57 -2.85
C ILE A 457 -24.62 -12.75 -4.36
N ASP A 458 -23.57 -12.42 -5.11
CA ASP A 458 -23.42 -12.86 -6.50
C ASP A 458 -23.05 -14.34 -6.52
N LEU A 459 -24.08 -15.20 -6.42
CA LEU A 459 -23.91 -16.64 -6.32
C LEU A 459 -23.28 -17.29 -7.56
N LYS A 460 -23.35 -16.63 -8.70
CA LYS A 460 -22.71 -17.11 -9.93
C LYS A 460 -21.21 -16.90 -9.85
N GLU A 461 -20.81 -15.74 -9.41
CA GLU A 461 -19.43 -15.37 -9.20
C GLU A 461 -18.81 -16.14 -8.04
N TYR A 462 -19.55 -16.26 -6.91
CA TYR A 462 -19.11 -17.02 -5.75
C TYR A 462 -18.89 -18.51 -6.08
N ALA A 463 -19.77 -19.13 -6.85
CA ALA A 463 -19.60 -20.51 -7.29
C ALA A 463 -18.32 -20.68 -8.13
N LEU A 464 -18.00 -19.73 -8.99
CA LEU A 464 -16.77 -19.73 -9.77
C LEU A 464 -15.54 -19.53 -8.89
N TYR A 465 -15.57 -18.58 -7.95
CA TYR A 465 -14.49 -18.36 -6.98
C TYR A 465 -14.15 -19.63 -6.20
N GLN A 466 -15.17 -20.32 -5.67
CA GLN A 466 -15.01 -21.58 -4.97
C GLN A 466 -14.45 -22.69 -5.89
N ALA A 467 -15.02 -22.85 -7.09
CA ALA A 467 -14.57 -23.84 -8.06
C ALA A 467 -13.11 -23.64 -8.45
N SER A 468 -12.67 -22.40 -8.63
CA SER A 468 -11.31 -22.07 -9.00
C SER A 468 -10.30 -22.38 -7.91
N ASN A 469 -10.56 -21.95 -6.66
CA ASN A 469 -9.67 -22.27 -5.54
C ASN A 469 -9.59 -23.78 -5.28
N ILE A 470 -10.71 -24.50 -5.40
CA ILE A 470 -10.74 -25.96 -5.26
C ILE A 470 -9.92 -26.62 -6.38
N PHE A 471 -10.08 -26.20 -7.62
CA PHE A 471 -9.33 -26.73 -8.76
C PHE A 471 -7.82 -26.43 -8.66
N PHE A 472 -7.48 -25.21 -8.24
CA PHE A 472 -6.08 -24.82 -8.03
C PHE A 472 -5.43 -25.55 -6.85
N ASN A 473 -6.19 -26.27 -6.06
CA ASN A 473 -5.71 -26.89 -4.82
C ASN A 473 -5.00 -25.84 -3.92
N ASN A 474 -5.62 -24.67 -3.78
CA ASN A 474 -5.10 -23.58 -2.98
C ASN A 474 -5.24 -23.91 -1.49
N THR A 475 -4.14 -24.22 -0.83
CA THR A 475 -4.12 -24.68 0.57
C THR A 475 -3.84 -23.58 1.58
N ASP A 476 -3.61 -22.35 1.16
CA ASP A 476 -3.63 -21.16 2.01
C ASP A 476 -5.02 -20.47 2.03
N TRP A 477 -6.01 -21.19 1.60
CA TRP A 477 -7.41 -20.83 1.53
C TRP A 477 -8.23 -22.02 2.08
N PRO A 478 -9.43 -21.84 2.67
CA PRO A 478 -10.25 -20.63 2.75
C PRO A 478 -10.10 -19.81 4.04
N GLY A 479 -9.17 -20.09 4.91
CA GLY A 479 -8.98 -19.38 6.20
C GLY A 479 -8.03 -18.19 6.12
N ASN A 480 -7.41 -17.97 4.97
CA ASN A 480 -6.50 -16.87 4.68
C ASN A 480 -6.72 -16.41 3.23
N ASN A 481 -6.14 -15.27 2.87
CA ASN A 481 -6.17 -14.75 1.50
C ASN A 481 -7.58 -14.61 0.91
N ILE A 482 -8.52 -14.15 1.73
CA ILE A 482 -9.89 -13.86 1.32
C ILE A 482 -10.10 -12.35 1.33
N LYS A 483 -10.55 -11.81 0.20
CA LYS A 483 -11.09 -10.45 0.10
C LYS A 483 -12.41 -10.48 -0.63
N PHE A 484 -13.35 -9.71 -0.12
CA PHE A 484 -14.67 -9.60 -0.70
C PHE A 484 -15.21 -8.20 -0.49
N TRP A 485 -16.07 -7.78 -1.40
CA TRP A 485 -16.51 -6.41 -1.46
C TRP A 485 -17.97 -6.29 -1.90
N LYS A 486 -18.54 -5.13 -1.62
CA LYS A 486 -19.89 -4.78 -2.02
C LYS A 486 -19.99 -3.29 -2.30
N HIS A 487 -20.76 -2.93 -3.33
CA HIS A 487 -21.32 -1.60 -3.52
C HIS A 487 -22.76 -1.59 -2.97
N PRO A 488 -23.32 -0.50 -2.39
CA PRO A 488 -24.65 -0.46 -1.79
C PRO A 488 -25.79 -0.96 -2.71
N ALA A 489 -25.69 -0.66 -4.01
CA ALA A 489 -26.63 -1.13 -5.01
C ALA A 489 -26.33 -2.52 -5.58
N GLY A 490 -25.27 -3.17 -5.10
CA GLY A 490 -24.74 -4.44 -5.62
C GLY A 490 -24.91 -5.61 -4.64
N LYS A 491 -24.16 -6.65 -4.92
CA LYS A 491 -24.09 -7.90 -4.14
C LYS A 491 -22.67 -8.14 -3.70
N TRP A 492 -22.48 -8.93 -2.64
CA TRP A 492 -21.16 -9.38 -2.22
C TRP A 492 -20.49 -10.19 -3.32
N ARG A 493 -19.21 -9.85 -3.60
CA ARG A 493 -18.35 -10.43 -4.61
C ARG A 493 -16.96 -10.71 -4.03
N TRP A 494 -16.25 -11.72 -4.55
CA TRP A 494 -14.95 -12.17 -4.07
C TRP A 494 -13.84 -11.81 -5.05
N ILE A 495 -12.65 -11.57 -4.51
CA ILE A 495 -11.46 -11.21 -5.29
C ILE A 495 -10.48 -12.39 -5.26
N MET A 496 -10.02 -12.81 -6.44
CA MET A 496 -8.99 -13.83 -6.57
C MET A 496 -7.60 -13.19 -6.44
N TYR A 497 -6.85 -13.56 -5.42
CA TYR A 497 -5.50 -13.05 -5.21
C TYR A 497 -4.71 -14.01 -4.32
N ASP A 498 -3.37 -13.86 -4.30
CA ASP A 498 -2.45 -14.60 -3.44
C ASP A 498 -2.64 -16.11 -3.54
N THR A 499 -2.52 -16.62 -4.78
CA THR A 499 -2.75 -18.03 -5.12
C THR A 499 -1.44 -18.82 -5.24
N ASP A 500 -0.34 -18.35 -4.65
CA ASP A 500 0.99 -18.95 -4.76
C ASP A 500 1.12 -20.32 -4.07
N PHE A 501 0.17 -20.70 -3.21
CA PHE A 501 0.00 -22.08 -2.71
C PHE A 501 -0.78 -23.00 -3.66
N GLY A 502 -1.32 -22.48 -4.74
CA GLY A 502 -2.02 -23.27 -5.74
C GLY A 502 -1.11 -24.27 -6.45
N PHE A 503 -1.66 -25.37 -6.95
CA PHE A 503 -0.95 -26.52 -7.56
C PHE A 503 0.15 -27.12 -6.67
N GLY A 504 -0.04 -27.04 -5.36
CA GLY A 504 0.87 -27.54 -4.33
C GLY A 504 2.02 -26.60 -3.99
N PRO A 505 2.19 -26.23 -2.70
CA PRO A 505 3.37 -25.53 -2.26
C PRO A 505 4.61 -26.44 -2.37
N PHE A 506 5.80 -25.86 -2.49
CA PHE A 506 7.04 -26.61 -2.72
C PHE A 506 7.39 -27.63 -1.62
N TRP A 507 6.93 -27.41 -0.39
CA TRP A 507 7.12 -28.33 0.74
C TRP A 507 6.09 -29.47 0.78
N MET A 508 5.11 -29.47 -0.12
CA MET A 508 4.10 -30.49 -0.30
C MET A 508 3.96 -30.84 -1.79
N PRO A 509 5.00 -31.34 -2.45
CA PRO A 509 5.00 -31.57 -3.91
C PRO A 509 3.97 -32.62 -4.34
N ASP A 510 3.60 -33.54 -3.45
CA ASP A 510 2.63 -34.61 -3.72
C ASP A 510 1.18 -34.23 -3.31
N ASN A 511 0.91 -32.93 -3.13
CA ASN A 511 -0.39 -32.42 -2.71
C ASN A 511 -1.50 -32.51 -3.79
N TYR A 512 -1.18 -32.98 -4.97
CA TYR A 512 -2.11 -33.12 -6.10
C TYR A 512 -3.26 -34.10 -5.85
N ASP A 513 -3.15 -35.00 -4.88
CA ASP A 513 -4.18 -35.96 -4.49
C ASP A 513 -5.08 -35.47 -3.35
N GLN A 514 -4.84 -34.28 -2.82
CA GLN A 514 -5.67 -33.71 -1.78
C GLN A 514 -7.10 -33.45 -2.27
N ASN A 515 -8.08 -33.93 -1.51
CA ASN A 515 -9.48 -33.61 -1.77
C ASN A 515 -9.82 -32.21 -1.27
N THR A 516 -9.54 -31.21 -2.10
CA THR A 516 -9.74 -29.78 -1.78
C THR A 516 -11.21 -29.42 -1.60
N LEU A 517 -12.15 -30.16 -2.24
CA LEU A 517 -13.58 -29.97 -1.97
C LEU A 517 -13.94 -30.35 -0.52
N SER A 518 -13.45 -31.50 -0.04
CA SER A 518 -13.64 -31.88 1.37
C SER A 518 -12.97 -30.91 2.32
N PHE A 519 -11.81 -30.39 1.94
CA PHE A 519 -11.06 -29.37 2.69
C PHE A 519 -11.87 -28.05 2.81
N ALA A 520 -12.45 -27.57 1.73
CA ALA A 520 -13.28 -26.36 1.67
C ALA A 520 -14.65 -26.53 2.39
N LEU A 521 -15.06 -27.75 2.66
CA LEU A 521 -16.30 -28.08 3.36
C LEU A 521 -16.07 -28.59 4.80
N TYR A 522 -14.82 -28.55 5.31
CA TYR A 522 -14.52 -29.09 6.63
C TYR A 522 -15.12 -28.22 7.74
N PRO A 523 -15.99 -28.78 8.62
CA PRO A 523 -16.75 -27.95 9.55
C PRO A 523 -16.04 -27.66 10.88
N ASN A 524 -14.98 -28.39 11.20
CA ASN A 524 -14.38 -28.43 12.53
C ASN A 524 -12.94 -27.91 12.56
N GLY A 525 -12.52 -27.16 11.55
CA GLY A 525 -11.23 -26.48 11.58
C GLY A 525 -11.20 -25.44 12.71
N THR A 526 -10.08 -25.37 13.44
CA THR A 526 -9.91 -24.43 14.56
C THR A 526 -9.04 -23.26 14.18
N GLU A 527 -8.09 -23.47 13.29
CA GLU A 527 -7.05 -22.52 12.90
C GLU A 527 -6.76 -22.60 11.39
N TRP A 528 -5.81 -21.78 10.93
CA TRP A 528 -5.28 -21.89 9.58
C TRP A 528 -4.97 -23.36 9.21
N PRO A 529 -5.26 -23.81 7.97
CA PRO A 529 -5.72 -22.98 6.84
C PRO A 529 -7.24 -22.93 6.64
N ASN A 530 -8.05 -23.65 7.40
CA ASN A 530 -9.50 -23.72 7.19
C ASN A 530 -10.32 -23.69 8.50
N PRO A 531 -10.25 -22.62 9.29
CA PRO A 531 -11.06 -22.46 10.49
C PRO A 531 -12.56 -22.52 10.14
N SER A 532 -13.37 -22.94 11.11
CA SER A 532 -14.79 -23.23 10.89
C SER A 532 -15.60 -22.07 10.31
N TRP A 533 -15.22 -20.82 10.60
CA TRP A 533 -15.87 -19.63 10.07
C TRP A 533 -15.64 -19.49 8.55
N SER A 534 -14.46 -19.84 8.04
CA SER A 534 -14.11 -19.68 6.62
C SER A 534 -14.86 -20.62 5.70
N THR A 535 -15.27 -21.78 6.20
CA THR A 535 -16.03 -22.77 5.43
C THR A 535 -17.55 -22.65 5.63
N LEU A 536 -18.00 -21.83 6.60
CA LEU A 536 -19.41 -21.73 7.02
C LEU A 536 -20.32 -21.32 5.85
N LEU A 537 -19.95 -20.28 5.11
CA LEU A 537 -20.76 -19.78 4.01
C LEU A 537 -20.97 -20.88 2.94
N PHE A 538 -19.88 -21.46 2.44
CA PHE A 538 -19.95 -22.48 1.39
C PHE A 538 -20.70 -23.74 1.86
N ARG A 539 -20.47 -24.21 3.08
CA ARG A 539 -21.16 -25.38 3.68
C ARG A 539 -22.67 -25.18 3.74
N ASN A 540 -23.11 -24.00 4.13
CA ASN A 540 -24.54 -23.72 4.21
C ASN A 540 -25.17 -23.54 2.82
N LEU A 541 -24.53 -22.82 1.91
CA LEU A 541 -25.03 -22.64 0.54
C LEU A 541 -25.20 -23.96 -0.21
N ILE A 542 -24.25 -24.91 -0.05
CA ILE A 542 -24.29 -26.20 -0.77
C ILE A 542 -25.44 -27.11 -0.29
N THR A 543 -26.10 -26.82 0.84
CA THR A 543 -27.30 -27.53 1.29
C THR A 543 -28.51 -27.26 0.38
N ASN A 544 -28.59 -26.07 -0.21
CA ASN A 544 -29.59 -25.76 -1.21
C ASN A 544 -29.31 -26.49 -2.52
N ILE A 545 -30.30 -27.24 -3.02
CA ILE A 545 -30.15 -28.05 -4.24
C ILE A 545 -29.89 -27.19 -5.48
N GLY A 546 -30.51 -26.01 -5.54
CA GLY A 546 -30.33 -25.05 -6.65
C GLY A 546 -28.91 -24.54 -6.72
N PHE A 547 -28.35 -24.10 -5.59
CA PHE A 547 -26.96 -23.63 -5.52
C PHE A 547 -25.97 -24.79 -5.76
N ARG A 548 -26.19 -25.94 -5.16
CA ARG A 548 -25.33 -27.11 -5.36
C ARG A 548 -25.25 -27.50 -6.84
N ASN A 549 -26.39 -27.53 -7.55
CA ASN A 549 -26.38 -27.79 -8.98
C ASN A 549 -25.68 -26.67 -9.78
N ARG A 550 -25.85 -25.41 -9.40
CA ARG A 550 -25.15 -24.27 -9.99
C ARG A 550 -23.64 -24.41 -9.84
N PHE A 551 -23.16 -24.75 -8.64
CA PHE A 551 -21.75 -24.98 -8.36
C PHE A 551 -21.19 -26.15 -9.19
N ILE A 552 -21.87 -27.31 -9.20
CA ILE A 552 -21.43 -28.49 -9.96
C ILE A 552 -21.36 -28.17 -11.45
N ASN A 553 -22.40 -27.54 -12.00
CA ASN A 553 -22.43 -27.18 -13.41
C ASN A 553 -21.33 -26.16 -13.73
N ARG A 554 -21.14 -25.14 -12.89
CA ARG A 554 -20.06 -24.15 -13.08
C ARG A 554 -18.69 -24.82 -13.07
N TYR A 555 -18.45 -25.72 -12.12
CA TYR A 555 -17.18 -26.45 -12.05
C TYR A 555 -16.96 -27.34 -13.28
N ALA A 556 -18.00 -28.04 -13.72
CA ALA A 556 -17.94 -28.85 -14.93
C ALA A 556 -17.68 -28.00 -16.19
N ASP A 557 -18.32 -26.82 -16.29
CA ASP A 557 -18.08 -25.90 -17.41
C ASP A 557 -16.63 -25.43 -17.44
N GLU A 558 -16.03 -25.08 -16.29
CA GLU A 558 -14.64 -24.67 -16.21
C GLU A 558 -13.68 -25.83 -16.55
N LEU A 559 -13.96 -27.05 -16.08
CA LEU A 559 -13.18 -28.26 -16.43
C LEU A 559 -13.22 -28.57 -17.93
N ASN A 560 -14.33 -28.22 -18.61
CA ASN A 560 -14.51 -28.43 -20.06
C ASN A 560 -14.11 -27.20 -20.90
N SER A 561 -13.57 -26.16 -20.28
CA SER A 561 -13.17 -24.93 -20.97
C SER A 561 -11.84 -24.40 -20.45
N ARG A 562 -11.86 -23.46 -19.49
CA ARG A 562 -10.67 -22.76 -18.99
C ARG A 562 -9.66 -23.71 -18.36
N PHE A 563 -10.13 -24.71 -17.61
CA PHE A 563 -9.28 -25.68 -16.90
C PHE A 563 -8.88 -26.90 -17.73
N LEU A 564 -9.13 -26.89 -19.03
CA LEU A 564 -8.57 -27.93 -19.90
C LEU A 564 -7.03 -27.92 -19.81
N PRO A 565 -6.39 -29.10 -19.73
CA PRO A 565 -4.94 -29.20 -19.59
C PRO A 565 -4.15 -28.40 -20.64
N ASP A 566 -4.62 -28.38 -21.88
CA ASP A 566 -3.94 -27.65 -22.96
C ASP A 566 -4.06 -26.12 -22.78
N ASN A 567 -5.20 -25.63 -22.29
CA ASN A 567 -5.37 -24.20 -22.01
C ASN A 567 -4.45 -23.76 -20.87
N ILE A 568 -4.35 -24.56 -19.81
CA ILE A 568 -3.48 -24.28 -18.67
C ILE A 568 -2.01 -24.32 -19.10
N LYS A 569 -1.59 -25.34 -19.85
CA LYS A 569 -0.22 -25.46 -20.35
C LYS A 569 0.15 -24.28 -21.24
N ASN A 570 -0.71 -23.93 -22.20
CA ASN A 570 -0.48 -22.79 -23.08
C ASN A 570 -0.38 -21.48 -22.28
N HIS A 571 -1.17 -21.33 -21.20
CA HIS A 571 -1.12 -20.17 -20.33
C HIS A 571 0.18 -20.14 -19.51
N ILE A 572 0.61 -21.29 -18.98
CA ILE A 572 1.91 -21.43 -18.30
C ILE A 572 3.04 -21.06 -19.27
N ASP A 573 3.05 -21.63 -20.48
CA ASP A 573 4.08 -21.38 -21.49
C ASP A 573 4.12 -19.90 -21.87
N HIS A 574 2.96 -19.24 -21.98
CA HIS A 574 2.88 -17.81 -22.26
C HIS A 574 3.49 -16.97 -21.12
N ILE A 575 3.11 -17.21 -19.87
CA ILE A 575 3.66 -16.48 -18.72
C ILE A 575 5.17 -16.76 -18.59
N TYR A 576 5.57 -18.04 -18.72
CA TYR A 576 6.98 -18.43 -18.67
C TYR A 576 7.81 -17.70 -19.73
N SER A 577 7.35 -17.68 -20.98
CA SER A 577 8.08 -17.01 -22.07
C SER A 577 8.26 -15.50 -21.86
N THR A 578 7.39 -14.87 -21.06
CA THR A 578 7.51 -13.45 -20.72
C THR A 578 8.63 -13.20 -19.70
N ILE A 579 8.82 -14.11 -18.74
CA ILE A 579 9.78 -13.92 -17.63
C ILE A 579 11.11 -14.63 -17.84
N GLU A 580 11.16 -15.64 -18.70
CA GLU A 580 12.33 -16.50 -18.93
C GLU A 580 13.61 -15.70 -19.25
N PRO A 581 13.57 -14.64 -20.09
CA PRO A 581 14.77 -13.85 -20.39
C PRO A 581 15.40 -13.19 -19.15
N GLU A 582 14.59 -12.87 -18.12
CA GLU A 582 15.04 -12.16 -16.92
C GLU A 582 15.45 -13.09 -15.77
N ILE A 583 15.05 -14.36 -15.82
CA ILE A 583 15.23 -15.32 -14.73
C ILE A 583 16.70 -15.49 -14.33
N ASN A 584 17.62 -15.55 -15.29
CA ASN A 584 19.04 -15.74 -15.01
C ASN A 584 19.63 -14.55 -14.22
N ALA A 585 19.31 -13.31 -14.60
CA ALA A 585 19.74 -12.12 -13.90
C ALA A 585 19.15 -12.06 -12.48
N HIS A 586 17.87 -12.41 -12.35
CA HIS A 586 17.20 -12.51 -11.07
C HIS A 586 17.86 -13.52 -10.12
N TYR A 587 18.17 -14.72 -10.62
CA TYR A 587 18.87 -15.76 -9.85
C TYR A 587 20.31 -15.38 -9.50
N GLN A 588 21.02 -14.65 -10.37
CA GLN A 588 22.36 -14.14 -10.04
C GLN A 588 22.32 -13.11 -8.91
N ARG A 589 21.27 -12.31 -8.84
CA ARG A 589 21.10 -11.30 -7.77
C ARG A 589 20.75 -11.94 -6.43
N TRP A 590 19.85 -12.91 -6.40
CA TRP A 590 19.23 -13.43 -5.19
C TRP A 590 19.55 -14.89 -4.87
N GLY A 591 20.13 -15.60 -5.79
CA GLY A 591 20.55 -16.99 -5.58
C GLY A 591 21.75 -17.04 -4.62
N SER A 592 21.63 -17.84 -3.57
CA SER A 592 22.81 -18.16 -2.77
C SER A 592 23.76 -19.04 -3.61
N ASP A 593 25.06 -18.80 -3.57
CA ASP A 593 26.12 -19.66 -4.09
C ASP A 593 26.18 -21.05 -3.39
N SER A 594 25.05 -21.57 -2.96
CA SER A 594 24.96 -22.90 -2.37
C SER A 594 24.50 -23.90 -3.45
N SER A 595 25.43 -24.21 -4.35
CA SER A 595 25.37 -25.45 -5.13
C SER A 595 25.82 -26.65 -4.31
#